data_017ec6c1871a7b905197864d1ad7c3d8
#
_entry.id   017ec6c1871a7b905197864d1ad7c3d8
#
_cell.length_a   1.000
_cell.length_b   1.000
_cell.length_c   1.000
_cell.angle_alpha   90.00
_cell.angle_beta   90.00
_cell.angle_gamma   90.00
#
_symmetry.space_group_name_H-M   'P 1'
#
loop_
_entity.id
_entity.type
_entity.pdbx_description
1 polymer ?
#
loop_
_entity_poly.entity_id
_entity_poly.type
_entity_poly.pdbx_seq_one_letter_code
_entity_poly.pdbx_strand_id
1 'polypeptide(L)'
;RYEETRVDAHDPVGTVSAQSIGEPGTQMTMNTFHYAGVAEIDVTQGLPRLIELVDARKTPDTPMMTVYLEGEYATDQAKAYEVVWQMEATRILALGSISTNVADMLVRVDLNEETLVDRWPEVDAATEVAAMIADEIADALDVSPERDGLVIEFGPDEPSYRQLLQLVEELRDIVFKGHKNITRVVIRREDNDLTDGEEYVLYTEGSAFGSVLDIEGVDATRSTSNNIHEVHRTLGIEAAREAIIDETMNTLREQGLDDVNVRHLMLVADIMTTTGT
;
A
#
# COMPACT_ATOMS: atom_id res chain seq x y z
N ARG A 1 -5.80 4.30 -46.15
CA ARG A 1 -6.16 4.10 -44.72
C ARG A 1 -5.10 4.69 -43.78
N TYR A 2 -3.78 4.36 -43.90
CA TYR A 2 -2.75 4.92 -43.03
C TYR A 2 -2.63 6.45 -43.14
N GLU A 3 -2.66 7.00 -44.37
CA GLU A 3 -2.63 8.45 -44.57
C GLU A 3 -3.87 9.17 -44.04
N GLU A 4 -5.03 8.53 -44.10
CA GLU A 4 -6.32 9.05 -43.58
C GLU A 4 -6.34 9.11 -42.04
N THR A 5 -5.47 8.38 -41.36
CA THR A 5 -5.37 8.37 -39.89
C THR A 5 -4.31 9.34 -39.33
N ARG A 6 -3.53 9.99 -40.21
CA ARG A 6 -2.55 10.98 -39.82
C ARG A 6 -3.22 12.32 -39.52
N VAL A 7 -2.79 12.95 -38.45
CA VAL A 7 -3.21 14.30 -38.07
C VAL A 7 -2.49 15.31 -38.98
N ASP A 8 -3.17 16.38 -39.36
CA ASP A 8 -2.56 17.46 -40.15
C ASP A 8 -1.46 18.16 -39.34
N ALA A 9 -0.42 18.60 -40.06
CA ALA A 9 0.78 19.20 -39.41
C ALA A 9 0.48 20.47 -38.62
N HIS A 10 -0.66 21.12 -38.83
CA HIS A 10 -1.04 22.37 -38.16
C HIS A 10 -2.14 22.18 -37.10
N ASP A 11 -2.59 20.94 -36.85
CA ASP A 11 -3.57 20.67 -35.82
C ASP A 11 -2.97 20.82 -34.41
N PRO A 12 -3.61 21.60 -33.52
CA PRO A 12 -3.10 21.84 -32.17
C PRO A 12 -3.47 20.67 -31.22
N VAL A 13 -2.99 19.47 -31.51
CA VAL A 13 -3.36 18.22 -30.80
C VAL A 13 -3.12 18.29 -29.30
N GLY A 14 -2.03 18.95 -28.86
CA GLY A 14 -1.74 19.15 -27.45
C GLY A 14 -2.77 20.03 -26.74
N THR A 15 -3.22 21.12 -27.40
CA THR A 15 -4.27 22.00 -26.85
C THR A 15 -5.61 21.26 -26.77
N VAL A 16 -5.95 20.49 -27.80
CA VAL A 16 -7.19 19.70 -27.84
C VAL A 16 -7.18 18.63 -26.74
N SER A 17 -6.06 17.95 -26.56
CA SER A 17 -5.91 16.94 -25.47
C SER A 17 -6.01 17.59 -24.10
N ALA A 18 -5.32 18.70 -23.87
CA ALA A 18 -5.40 19.44 -22.61
C ALA A 18 -6.81 19.92 -22.29
N GLN A 19 -7.53 20.42 -23.31
CA GLN A 19 -8.94 20.82 -23.17
C GLN A 19 -9.84 19.63 -22.85
N SER A 20 -9.65 18.49 -23.54
CA SER A 20 -10.46 17.28 -23.35
C SER A 20 -10.27 16.64 -21.96
N ILE A 21 -9.11 16.83 -21.33
CA ILE A 21 -8.83 16.39 -19.96
C ILE A 21 -9.28 17.43 -18.94
N GLY A 22 -9.13 18.71 -19.24
CA GLY A 22 -9.46 19.82 -18.33
C GLY A 22 -10.95 20.11 -18.23
N GLU A 23 -11.73 19.91 -19.32
CA GLU A 23 -13.17 20.12 -19.30
C GLU A 23 -13.89 19.25 -18.27
N PRO A 24 -13.66 17.94 -18.18
CA PRO A 24 -14.19 17.11 -17.11
C PRO A 24 -13.84 17.60 -15.70
N GLY A 25 -12.67 18.18 -15.50
CA GLY A 25 -12.26 18.76 -14.24
C GLY A 25 -13.21 19.82 -13.71
N THR A 26 -13.79 20.62 -14.59
CA THR A 26 -14.82 21.61 -14.20
C THR A 26 -16.11 20.94 -13.73
N GLN A 27 -16.50 19.83 -14.34
CA GLN A 27 -17.67 19.06 -13.94
C GLN A 27 -17.44 18.36 -12.57
N MET A 28 -16.23 17.85 -12.31
CA MET A 28 -15.85 17.25 -11.03
C MET A 28 -15.95 18.24 -9.86
N THR A 29 -15.63 19.51 -10.06
CA THR A 29 -15.76 20.55 -9.01
C THR A 29 -17.20 20.90 -8.70
N MET A 30 -18.12 20.71 -9.62
CA MET A 30 -19.54 21.03 -9.45
C MET A 30 -20.35 19.86 -8.88
N ASN A 31 -19.93 18.65 -9.11
CA ASN A 31 -20.60 17.42 -8.68
C ASN A 31 -19.73 16.65 -7.71
N THR A 32 -19.99 16.78 -6.39
CA THR A 32 -19.41 15.90 -5.38
C THR A 32 -20.16 14.57 -5.40
N PHE A 33 -19.74 13.64 -6.23
CA PHE A 33 -20.24 12.26 -6.18
C PHE A 33 -19.52 11.51 -5.07
N HIS A 34 -20.25 11.05 -4.07
CA HIS A 34 -19.75 10.07 -3.11
C HIS A 34 -19.84 8.69 -3.77
N TYR A 35 -18.73 8.21 -4.31
CA TYR A 35 -18.65 6.87 -4.82
C TYR A 35 -18.55 5.88 -3.64
N ALA A 36 -19.39 4.85 -3.68
CA ALA A 36 -19.34 3.72 -2.75
C ALA A 36 -18.25 2.71 -3.17
N GLY A 37 -17.01 3.19 -3.33
CA GLY A 37 -15.84 2.37 -3.58
C GLY A 37 -15.51 1.47 -2.39
N VAL A 38 -14.25 1.16 -2.16
CA VAL A 38 -13.81 0.46 -0.94
C VAL A 38 -14.10 1.37 0.26
N ALA A 39 -15.30 1.24 0.85
CA ALA A 39 -15.80 2.13 1.92
C ALA A 39 -14.92 2.12 3.19
N GLU A 40 -13.89 1.26 3.21
CA GLU A 40 -12.99 1.06 4.33
C GLU A 40 -11.61 1.69 4.14
N ILE A 41 -11.29 2.15 2.93
CA ILE A 41 -10.00 2.81 2.61
C ILE A 41 -10.28 4.20 2.06
N ASP A 42 -9.66 5.21 2.66
CA ASP A 42 -9.71 6.57 2.16
C ASP A 42 -8.83 6.71 0.91
N VAL A 43 -9.43 7.05 -0.22
CA VAL A 43 -8.73 7.22 -1.50
C VAL A 43 -8.99 8.62 -2.05
N THR A 44 -7.92 9.27 -2.50
CA THR A 44 -8.03 10.56 -3.21
C THR A 44 -8.71 10.32 -4.56
N GLN A 45 -9.87 10.96 -4.78
CA GLN A 45 -10.72 10.78 -5.96
C GLN A 45 -10.98 12.10 -6.69
N GLY A 46 -11.40 11.98 -7.95
CA GLY A 46 -11.84 13.12 -8.76
C GLY A 46 -10.71 14.09 -9.11
N LEU A 47 -11.03 15.40 -9.10
CA LEU A 47 -10.10 16.43 -9.55
C LEU A 47 -8.75 16.46 -8.79
N PRO A 48 -8.68 16.31 -7.44
CA PRO A 48 -7.41 16.23 -6.74
C PRO A 48 -6.52 15.09 -7.27
N ARG A 49 -7.07 13.92 -7.51
CA ARG A 49 -6.34 12.78 -8.09
C ARG A 49 -5.85 13.05 -9.50
N LEU A 50 -6.69 13.64 -10.34
CA LEU A 50 -6.29 14.03 -11.70
C LEU A 50 -5.11 15.02 -11.70
N ILE A 51 -5.11 15.98 -10.77
CA ILE A 51 -4.01 16.93 -10.59
C ILE A 51 -2.73 16.22 -10.16
N GLU A 52 -2.80 15.27 -9.20
CA GLU A 52 -1.65 14.47 -8.78
C GLU A 52 -0.99 13.73 -9.94
N LEU A 53 -1.82 13.13 -10.81
CA LEU A 53 -1.35 12.36 -11.97
C LEU A 53 -0.64 13.27 -12.99
N VAL A 54 -1.26 14.39 -13.36
CA VAL A 54 -0.71 15.33 -14.35
C VAL A 54 0.55 16.05 -13.83
N ASP A 55 0.57 16.36 -12.53
CA ASP A 55 1.73 16.96 -11.86
C ASP A 55 2.86 15.95 -11.57
N ALA A 56 2.64 14.66 -11.88
CA ALA A 56 3.58 13.57 -11.61
C ALA A 56 4.13 13.60 -10.18
N ARG A 57 3.26 13.73 -9.18
CA ARG A 57 3.67 13.74 -7.77
C ARG A 57 4.39 12.45 -7.40
N LYS A 58 5.51 12.58 -6.68
CA LYS A 58 6.34 11.42 -6.27
C LYS A 58 5.61 10.42 -5.40
N THR A 59 4.75 10.92 -4.52
CA THR A 59 3.93 10.08 -3.64
C THR A 59 2.53 10.65 -3.68
N PRO A 60 1.53 9.84 -4.02
CA PRO A 60 0.12 10.26 -3.92
C PRO A 60 -0.26 10.55 -2.48
N ASP A 61 -1.30 11.35 -2.25
CA ASP A 61 -1.78 11.69 -0.90
C ASP A 61 -2.31 10.43 -0.18
N THR A 62 -2.92 9.51 -0.93
CA THR A 62 -3.38 8.21 -0.43
C THR A 62 -2.79 7.08 -1.29
N PRO A 63 -1.55 6.65 -1.00
CA PRO A 63 -0.95 5.53 -1.72
C PRO A 63 -1.72 4.24 -1.43
N MET A 64 -2.02 3.49 -2.48
CA MET A 64 -2.71 2.20 -2.39
C MET A 64 -2.23 1.23 -3.46
N MET A 65 -2.42 -0.05 -3.21
CA MET A 65 -2.20 -1.11 -4.18
C MET A 65 -3.42 -2.01 -4.24
N THR A 66 -3.69 -2.53 -5.42
CA THR A 66 -4.61 -3.64 -5.65
C THR A 66 -3.76 -4.87 -5.95
N VAL A 67 -3.77 -5.84 -5.05
CA VAL A 67 -2.92 -7.02 -5.12
C VAL A 67 -3.79 -8.24 -5.39
N TYR A 68 -3.56 -8.87 -6.52
CA TYR A 68 -4.19 -10.12 -6.92
C TYR A 68 -3.36 -11.30 -6.44
N LEU A 69 -4.04 -12.41 -6.16
CA LEU A 69 -3.40 -13.62 -5.64
C LEU A 69 -3.40 -14.73 -6.68
N GLU A 70 -2.44 -15.65 -6.59
CA GLU A 70 -2.31 -16.78 -7.48
C GLU A 70 -2.80 -18.09 -6.85
N GLY A 71 -3.31 -18.99 -7.68
CA GLY A 71 -3.62 -20.38 -7.36
C GLY A 71 -4.52 -20.54 -6.13
N GLU A 72 -4.04 -21.26 -5.13
CA GLU A 72 -4.80 -21.53 -3.91
C GLU A 72 -4.97 -20.31 -3.00
N TYR A 73 -4.05 -19.34 -3.07
CA TYR A 73 -4.14 -18.09 -2.31
C TYR A 73 -5.32 -17.21 -2.76
N ALA A 74 -5.70 -17.31 -4.04
CA ALA A 74 -6.85 -16.59 -4.58
C ALA A 74 -8.20 -17.16 -4.13
N THR A 75 -8.27 -18.45 -3.79
CA THR A 75 -9.53 -19.15 -3.50
C THR A 75 -9.74 -19.49 -2.02
N ASP A 76 -8.65 -19.63 -1.27
CA ASP A 76 -8.67 -19.96 0.15
C ASP A 76 -8.41 -18.71 1.01
N GLN A 77 -9.40 -18.41 1.87
CA GLN A 77 -9.33 -17.25 2.75
C GLN A 77 -8.16 -17.34 3.75
N ALA A 78 -7.86 -18.53 4.27
CA ALA A 78 -6.77 -18.70 5.24
C ALA A 78 -5.43 -18.38 4.60
N LYS A 79 -5.20 -18.86 3.38
CA LYS A 79 -3.97 -18.56 2.61
C LYS A 79 -3.88 -17.09 2.20
N ALA A 80 -5.00 -16.46 1.86
CA ALA A 80 -5.04 -15.03 1.60
C ALA A 80 -4.60 -14.22 2.84
N TYR A 81 -5.01 -14.63 4.05
CA TYR A 81 -4.55 -13.98 5.28
C TYR A 81 -3.05 -14.17 5.55
N GLU A 82 -2.44 -15.29 5.16
CA GLU A 82 -0.98 -15.47 5.26
C GLU A 82 -0.23 -14.41 4.47
N VAL A 83 -0.70 -14.08 3.27
CA VAL A 83 -0.13 -13.00 2.45
C VAL A 83 -0.36 -11.64 3.11
N VAL A 84 -1.55 -11.38 3.65
CA VAL A 84 -1.85 -10.13 4.39
C VAL A 84 -0.88 -9.93 5.54
N TRP A 85 -0.62 -10.95 6.34
CA TRP A 85 0.30 -10.86 7.48
C TRP A 85 1.77 -10.64 7.09
N GLN A 86 2.13 -11.00 5.85
CA GLN A 86 3.45 -10.68 5.31
C GLN A 86 3.54 -9.24 4.79
N MET A 87 2.41 -8.65 4.40
CA MET A 87 2.34 -7.30 3.83
C MET A 87 2.12 -6.22 4.89
N GLU A 88 1.13 -6.42 5.76
CA GLU A 88 0.71 -5.43 6.75
C GLU A 88 1.74 -5.21 7.83
N ALA A 89 2.05 -3.95 8.12
CA ALA A 89 2.96 -3.56 9.19
C ALA A 89 2.44 -4.01 10.56
N THR A 90 2.98 -5.08 11.08
CA THR A 90 2.68 -5.55 12.43
C THR A 90 3.59 -4.85 13.43
N ARG A 91 3.03 -3.87 14.14
CA ARG A 91 3.74 -3.15 15.21
C ARG A 91 3.71 -3.97 16.51
N ILE A 92 4.74 -3.83 17.33
CA ILE A 92 4.82 -4.52 18.64
C ILE A 92 3.59 -4.19 19.52
N LEU A 93 3.08 -2.96 19.43
CA LEU A 93 1.88 -2.54 20.15
C LEU A 93 0.62 -3.33 19.76
N ALA A 94 0.55 -3.86 18.55
CA ALA A 94 -0.57 -4.70 18.10
C ALA A 94 -0.46 -6.16 18.61
N LEU A 95 0.72 -6.57 19.07
CA LEU A 95 0.99 -7.92 19.55
C LEU A 95 0.88 -8.05 21.07
N GLY A 96 0.83 -6.94 21.81
CA GLY A 96 0.79 -6.97 23.26
C GLY A 96 0.58 -5.61 23.90
N SER A 97 0.63 -5.57 25.21
CA SER A 97 0.53 -4.35 25.99
C SER A 97 1.89 -3.87 26.47
N ILE A 98 2.11 -2.57 26.39
CA ILE A 98 3.36 -1.94 26.86
C ILE A 98 3.07 -1.26 28.21
N SER A 99 3.84 -1.59 29.21
CA SER A 99 3.80 -0.95 30.52
C SER A 99 5.19 -0.48 30.95
N THR A 100 5.24 0.54 31.78
CA THR A 100 6.50 1.08 32.30
C THR A 100 6.57 0.92 33.81
N ASN A 101 7.64 0.31 34.29
CA ASN A 101 7.97 0.27 35.72
C ASN A 101 8.97 1.38 36.04
N VAL A 102 8.48 2.49 36.57
CA VAL A 102 9.30 3.67 36.89
C VAL A 102 10.22 3.39 38.09
N ALA A 103 9.85 2.47 38.99
CA ALA A 103 10.64 2.16 40.17
C ALA A 103 11.95 1.42 39.78
N ASP A 104 11.87 0.50 38.85
CA ASP A 104 12.99 -0.28 38.37
C ASP A 104 13.56 0.28 37.04
N MET A 105 13.00 1.36 36.52
CA MET A 105 13.35 1.99 35.22
C MET A 105 13.33 1.02 34.05
N LEU A 106 12.30 0.17 33.99
CA LEU A 106 12.15 -0.85 32.97
C LEU A 106 10.87 -0.60 32.14
N VAL A 107 10.96 -0.96 30.87
CA VAL A 107 9.81 -1.13 29.97
C VAL A 107 9.47 -2.59 29.93
N ARG A 108 8.21 -2.92 30.10
CA ARG A 108 7.69 -4.27 30.06
C ARG A 108 6.68 -4.39 28.92
N VAL A 109 6.88 -5.36 28.08
CA VAL A 109 5.99 -5.74 26.98
C VAL A 109 5.37 -7.09 27.32
N ASP A 110 4.06 -7.11 27.57
CA ASP A 110 3.30 -8.32 27.82
C ASP A 110 2.63 -8.74 26.49
N LEU A 111 3.15 -9.78 25.83
CA LEU A 111 2.64 -10.27 24.56
C LEU A 111 1.34 -11.06 24.76
N ASN A 112 0.40 -10.91 23.80
CA ASN A 112 -0.86 -11.62 23.82
C ASN A 112 -0.74 -12.94 23.04
N GLU A 113 -0.82 -14.08 23.76
CA GLU A 113 -0.68 -15.42 23.19
C GLU A 113 -1.74 -15.70 22.09
N GLU A 114 -2.99 -15.30 22.30
CA GLU A 114 -4.07 -15.51 21.31
C GLU A 114 -3.75 -14.82 19.99
N THR A 115 -3.32 -13.57 20.04
CA THR A 115 -2.94 -12.79 18.83
C THR A 115 -1.73 -13.38 18.12
N LEU A 116 -0.77 -13.92 18.86
CA LEU A 116 0.42 -14.54 18.28
C LEU A 116 0.08 -15.88 17.62
N VAL A 117 -0.72 -16.71 18.25
CA VAL A 117 -1.16 -18.01 17.70
C VAL A 117 -2.03 -17.82 16.45
N ASP A 118 -2.93 -16.83 16.45
CA ASP A 118 -3.76 -16.53 15.29
C ASP A 118 -2.94 -16.11 14.06
N ARG A 119 -1.86 -15.36 14.29
CA ARG A 119 -1.00 -14.87 13.21
C ARG A 119 0.10 -15.85 12.79
N TRP A 120 0.57 -16.69 13.69
CA TRP A 120 1.63 -17.69 13.46
C TRP A 120 1.27 -19.05 14.07
N PRO A 121 0.28 -19.76 13.50
CA PRO A 121 -0.22 -21.00 14.07
C PRO A 121 0.79 -22.16 14.04
N GLU A 122 1.80 -22.08 13.18
CA GLU A 122 2.83 -23.11 13.00
C GLU A 122 4.03 -22.97 13.94
N VAL A 123 4.14 -21.84 14.66
CA VAL A 123 5.31 -21.49 15.48
C VAL A 123 4.89 -21.39 16.95
N ASP A 124 5.73 -21.87 17.86
CA ASP A 124 5.50 -21.71 19.30
C ASP A 124 5.56 -20.23 19.70
N ALA A 125 4.38 -19.66 19.98
CA ALA A 125 4.22 -18.25 20.29
C ALA A 125 5.06 -17.84 21.52
N ALA A 126 5.12 -18.68 22.56
CA ALA A 126 5.82 -18.35 23.78
C ALA A 126 7.36 -18.45 23.67
N THR A 127 7.84 -19.35 22.81
CA THR A 127 9.27 -19.66 22.76
C THR A 127 9.95 -19.04 21.56
N GLU A 128 9.37 -19.17 20.37
CA GLU A 128 10.02 -18.75 19.13
C GLU A 128 9.62 -17.33 18.74
N VAL A 129 8.31 -17.01 18.71
CA VAL A 129 7.85 -15.67 18.29
C VAL A 129 8.28 -14.61 19.29
N ALA A 130 8.16 -14.89 20.59
CA ALA A 130 8.62 -13.97 21.64
C ALA A 130 10.14 -13.75 21.60
N ALA A 131 10.93 -14.79 21.22
CA ALA A 131 12.36 -14.63 21.01
C ALA A 131 12.67 -13.71 19.82
N MET A 132 12.01 -13.92 18.69
CA MET A 132 12.19 -13.08 17.50
C MET A 132 11.82 -11.62 17.78
N ILE A 133 10.75 -11.38 18.55
CA ILE A 133 10.36 -10.01 18.95
C ILE A 133 11.43 -9.40 19.89
N ALA A 134 11.97 -10.15 20.82
CA ALA A 134 13.01 -9.67 21.71
C ALA A 134 14.29 -9.32 20.94
N ASP A 135 14.68 -10.14 19.97
CA ASP A 135 15.85 -9.88 19.11
C ASP A 135 15.63 -8.62 18.26
N GLU A 136 14.44 -8.42 17.70
CA GLU A 136 14.09 -7.21 16.93
C GLU A 136 14.12 -5.95 17.82
N ILE A 137 13.63 -6.04 19.05
CA ILE A 137 13.70 -4.93 20.03
C ILE A 137 15.18 -4.63 20.38
N ALA A 138 16.01 -5.67 20.58
CA ALA A 138 17.41 -5.50 20.86
C ALA A 138 18.15 -4.77 19.74
N ASP A 139 17.91 -5.18 18.49
CA ASP A 139 18.55 -4.61 17.31
C ASP A 139 18.06 -3.18 17.01
N ALA A 140 16.76 -2.93 17.19
CA ALA A 140 16.17 -1.63 16.86
C ALA A 140 16.48 -0.54 17.89
N LEU A 141 16.57 -0.90 19.19
CA LEU A 141 16.74 0.05 20.30
C LEU A 141 18.15 0.01 20.93
N ASP A 142 19.01 -0.91 20.48
CA ASP A 142 20.36 -1.14 21.06
C ASP A 142 20.29 -1.39 22.57
N VAL A 143 19.34 -2.23 23.00
CA VAL A 143 19.10 -2.61 24.40
C VAL A 143 19.28 -4.13 24.58
N SER A 144 19.42 -4.57 25.82
CA SER A 144 19.50 -5.99 26.18
C SER A 144 18.19 -6.44 26.84
N PRO A 145 17.22 -6.97 26.07
CA PRO A 145 15.96 -7.42 26.63
C PRO A 145 16.12 -8.72 27.43
N GLU A 146 15.51 -8.78 28.59
CA GLU A 146 15.33 -9.99 29.35
C GLU A 146 13.95 -10.57 29.06
N ARG A 147 13.87 -11.87 28.83
CA ARG A 147 12.62 -12.55 28.46
C ARG A 147 12.23 -13.58 29.52
N ASP A 148 10.96 -13.51 29.93
CA ASP A 148 10.30 -14.55 30.73
C ASP A 148 8.99 -15.00 30.04
N GLY A 149 9.11 -16.05 29.22
CA GLY A 149 8.00 -16.54 28.41
C GLY A 149 7.52 -15.50 27.39
N LEU A 150 6.31 -14.98 27.58
CA LEU A 150 5.65 -13.96 26.74
C LEU A 150 5.89 -12.52 27.23
N VAL A 151 6.66 -12.37 28.29
CA VAL A 151 7.01 -11.07 28.86
C VAL A 151 8.44 -10.71 28.46
N ILE A 152 8.61 -9.51 27.92
CA ILE A 152 9.91 -8.95 27.54
C ILE A 152 10.14 -7.69 28.38
N GLU A 153 11.25 -7.65 29.13
CA GLU A 153 11.62 -6.51 29.96
C GLU A 153 12.98 -5.95 29.52
N PHE A 154 13.08 -4.64 29.40
CA PHE A 154 14.31 -3.94 29.05
C PHE A 154 14.32 -2.53 29.62
N GLY A 155 15.49 -1.95 29.74
CA GLY A 155 15.64 -0.60 30.25
C GLY A 155 16.80 0.15 29.59
N PRO A 156 16.89 1.46 29.81
CA PRO A 156 18.00 2.25 29.31
C PRO A 156 19.29 1.92 30.08
N ASP A 157 20.45 1.99 29.44
CA ASP A 157 21.75 1.79 30.02
C ASP A 157 22.04 2.74 31.21
N GLU A 158 21.57 3.96 31.10
CA GLU A 158 21.55 4.94 32.17
C GLU A 158 20.13 5.15 32.70
N PRO A 159 19.86 4.93 34.01
CA PRO A 159 18.52 5.05 34.58
C PRO A 159 18.06 6.51 34.55
N SER A 160 17.29 6.87 33.50
CA SER A 160 16.73 8.20 33.28
C SER A 160 15.29 8.08 32.82
N TYR A 161 14.38 8.78 33.51
CA TYR A 161 12.95 8.82 33.16
C TYR A 161 12.71 9.35 31.74
N ARG A 162 13.53 10.28 31.27
CA ARG A 162 13.43 10.82 29.91
C ARG A 162 13.79 9.76 28.87
N GLN A 163 14.85 9.01 29.11
CA GLN A 163 15.26 7.91 28.21
C GLN A 163 14.22 6.78 28.20
N LEU A 164 13.65 6.46 29.36
CA LEU A 164 12.57 5.48 29.45
C LEU A 164 11.36 5.85 28.59
N LEU A 165 10.91 7.11 28.63
CA LEU A 165 9.83 7.59 27.79
C LEU A 165 10.19 7.58 26.31
N GLN A 166 11.43 7.92 25.98
CA GLN A 166 11.93 7.88 24.61
C GLN A 166 11.93 6.45 24.06
N LEU A 167 12.40 5.46 24.82
CA LEU A 167 12.34 4.04 24.47
C LEU A 167 10.91 3.56 24.24
N VAL A 168 9.95 4.01 25.03
CA VAL A 168 8.53 3.66 24.82
C VAL A 168 7.99 4.24 23.51
N GLU A 169 8.34 5.48 23.16
CA GLU A 169 7.92 6.09 21.90
C GLU A 169 8.59 5.39 20.71
N GLU A 170 9.89 5.09 20.78
CA GLU A 170 10.60 4.38 19.72
C GLU A 170 10.05 2.95 19.56
N LEU A 171 9.74 2.24 20.65
CA LEU A 171 9.14 0.91 20.63
C LEU A 171 7.79 0.87 19.91
N ARG A 172 6.99 1.93 20.01
CA ARG A 172 5.68 2.02 19.34
C ARG A 172 5.79 2.04 17.82
N ASP A 173 6.91 2.53 17.30
CA ASP A 173 7.16 2.66 15.87
C ASP A 173 7.90 1.47 15.26
N ILE A 174 8.34 0.51 16.10
CA ILE A 174 8.98 -0.71 15.62
C ILE A 174 7.95 -1.61 14.93
N VAL A 175 8.26 -1.98 13.71
CA VAL A 175 7.51 -2.94 12.91
C VAL A 175 8.22 -4.28 12.97
N PHE A 176 7.61 -5.24 13.64
CA PHE A 176 8.15 -6.59 13.79
C PHE A 176 8.10 -7.39 12.49
N LYS A 177 7.02 -7.26 11.72
CA LYS A 177 6.83 -7.97 10.44
C LYS A 177 5.98 -7.14 9.49
N GLY A 178 6.16 -7.39 8.19
CA GLY A 178 5.48 -6.65 7.13
C GLY A 178 6.25 -5.40 6.68
N HIS A 179 5.61 -4.59 5.88
CA HIS A 179 6.21 -3.39 5.29
C HIS A 179 5.76 -2.14 6.03
N LYS A 180 6.70 -1.36 6.54
CA LYS A 180 6.43 -0.13 7.32
C LYS A 180 5.46 0.85 6.63
N ASN A 181 5.48 0.85 5.29
CA ASN A 181 4.66 1.75 4.48
C ASN A 181 3.22 1.24 4.26
N ILE A 182 2.90 0.01 4.65
CA ILE A 182 1.56 -0.58 4.50
C ILE A 182 0.92 -0.63 5.88
N THR A 183 -0.01 0.28 6.11
CA THR A 183 -0.67 0.43 7.42
C THR A 183 -1.82 -0.53 7.62
N ARG A 184 -2.51 -0.89 6.53
CA ARG A 184 -3.69 -1.74 6.57
C ARG A 184 -3.87 -2.49 5.27
N VAL A 185 -4.38 -3.72 5.34
CA VAL A 185 -4.78 -4.52 4.19
C VAL A 185 -6.24 -4.97 4.36
N VAL A 186 -7.05 -4.74 3.34
CA VAL A 186 -8.46 -5.16 3.30
C VAL A 186 -8.62 -6.26 2.27
N ILE A 187 -9.19 -7.39 2.69
CA ILE A 187 -9.50 -8.51 1.79
C ILE A 187 -10.91 -8.33 1.27
N ARG A 188 -11.08 -8.43 -0.04
CA ARG A 188 -12.39 -8.50 -0.69
C ARG A 188 -12.50 -9.75 -1.54
N ARG A 189 -13.73 -10.19 -1.73
CA ARG A 189 -14.07 -11.25 -2.65
C ARG A 189 -14.72 -10.63 -3.86
N GLU A 190 -14.13 -10.84 -5.02
CA GLU A 190 -14.53 -10.26 -6.29
C GLU A 190 -14.70 -11.33 -7.34
N ASP A 191 -15.50 -11.05 -8.36
CA ASP A 191 -15.66 -11.92 -9.50
C ASP A 191 -14.39 -11.89 -10.37
N ASN A 192 -13.87 -13.05 -10.70
CA ASN A 192 -12.72 -13.15 -11.59
C ASN A 192 -13.20 -13.23 -13.04
N ASP A 193 -12.97 -12.17 -13.81
CA ASP A 193 -13.34 -12.09 -15.23
C ASP A 193 -12.68 -13.16 -16.13
N LEU A 194 -11.59 -13.80 -15.65
CA LEU A 194 -10.84 -14.80 -16.42
C LEU A 194 -11.30 -16.23 -16.20
N THR A 195 -11.87 -16.56 -15.03
CA THR A 195 -12.13 -17.95 -14.62
C THR A 195 -13.58 -18.26 -14.26
N ASP A 196 -14.53 -17.33 -14.46
CA ASP A 196 -15.96 -17.44 -14.05
C ASP A 196 -16.11 -17.84 -12.56
N GLY A 197 -15.19 -17.47 -11.71
CA GLY A 197 -15.16 -17.75 -10.27
C GLY A 197 -14.98 -16.50 -9.44
N GLU A 198 -15.14 -16.63 -8.12
CA GLU A 198 -14.80 -15.57 -7.17
C GLU A 198 -13.36 -15.75 -6.69
N GLU A 199 -12.63 -14.63 -6.56
CA GLU A 199 -11.26 -14.60 -6.04
C GLU A 199 -11.12 -13.58 -4.90
N TYR A 200 -10.13 -13.80 -4.04
CA TYR A 200 -9.76 -12.84 -3.01
C TYR A 200 -8.78 -11.82 -3.58
N VAL A 201 -9.13 -10.55 -3.45
CA VAL A 201 -8.30 -9.40 -3.87
C VAL A 201 -7.96 -8.58 -2.63
N LEU A 202 -6.70 -8.16 -2.53
CA LEU A 202 -6.19 -7.40 -1.40
C LEU A 202 -6.05 -5.92 -1.81
N TYR A 203 -6.66 -5.06 -0.99
CA TYR A 203 -6.53 -3.60 -1.11
C TYR A 203 -5.69 -3.09 0.04
N THR A 204 -4.64 -2.33 -0.26
CA THR A 204 -3.72 -1.83 0.78
C THR A 204 -3.91 -0.34 1.01
N GLU A 205 -3.78 0.07 2.27
CA GLU A 205 -3.55 1.46 2.65
C GLU A 205 -2.04 1.64 2.85
N GLY A 206 -1.43 2.36 1.92
CA GLY A 206 0.01 2.44 1.79
C GLY A 206 0.55 1.63 0.61
N SER A 207 1.79 1.84 0.24
CA SER A 207 2.42 1.20 -0.91
C SER A 207 3.88 0.82 -0.65
N ALA A 208 4.23 -0.42 -1.03
CA ALA A 208 5.57 -0.96 -1.08
C ALA A 208 5.66 -1.94 -2.27
N PHE A 209 5.27 -1.47 -3.46
CA PHE A 209 4.94 -2.28 -4.62
C PHE A 209 6.02 -3.30 -5.01
N GLY A 210 7.28 -2.87 -5.12
CA GLY A 210 8.36 -3.78 -5.47
C GLY A 210 8.52 -4.96 -4.51
N SER A 211 8.43 -4.70 -3.20
CA SER A 211 8.59 -5.74 -2.19
C SER A 211 7.39 -6.68 -2.11
N VAL A 212 6.20 -6.18 -2.42
CA VAL A 212 4.96 -6.97 -2.39
C VAL A 212 4.92 -7.96 -3.55
N LEU A 213 5.43 -7.59 -4.72
CA LEU A 213 5.49 -8.49 -5.88
C LEU A 213 6.41 -9.71 -5.68
N ASP A 214 7.34 -9.64 -4.72
CA ASP A 214 8.25 -10.74 -4.38
C ASP A 214 7.64 -11.73 -3.36
N ILE A 215 6.45 -11.44 -2.81
CA ILE A 215 5.78 -12.30 -1.84
C ILE A 215 5.17 -13.52 -2.55
N GLU A 216 5.38 -14.70 -1.98
CA GLU A 216 4.79 -15.93 -2.48
C GLU A 216 3.26 -15.88 -2.44
N GLY A 217 2.61 -16.26 -3.55
CA GLY A 217 1.15 -16.22 -3.70
C GLY A 217 0.60 -14.92 -4.29
N VAL A 218 1.44 -13.92 -4.54
CA VAL A 218 1.04 -12.68 -5.22
C VAL A 218 1.17 -12.82 -6.73
N ASP A 219 0.11 -12.49 -7.46
CA ASP A 219 0.13 -12.39 -8.92
C ASP A 219 0.77 -11.05 -9.35
N ALA A 220 2.07 -11.10 -9.62
CA ALA A 220 2.84 -9.95 -10.06
C ALA A 220 2.40 -9.38 -11.41
N THR A 221 1.67 -10.15 -12.22
CA THR A 221 1.25 -9.74 -13.56
C THR A 221 -0.03 -8.91 -13.55
N ARG A 222 -0.89 -9.10 -12.53
CA ARG A 222 -2.19 -8.43 -12.40
C ARG A 222 -2.19 -7.34 -11.34
N SER A 223 -1.28 -7.43 -10.37
CA SER A 223 -1.20 -6.48 -9.27
C SER A 223 -0.79 -5.09 -9.74
N THR A 224 -1.44 -4.06 -9.19
CA THR A 224 -1.25 -2.66 -9.57
C THR A 224 -1.05 -1.75 -8.37
N SER A 225 -0.43 -0.59 -8.60
CA SER A 225 -0.28 0.47 -7.60
C SER A 225 -0.72 1.81 -8.19
N ASN A 226 -1.35 2.64 -7.38
CA ASN A 226 -1.68 4.00 -7.77
C ASN A 226 -0.47 4.96 -7.73
N ASN A 227 0.68 4.49 -7.23
CA ASN A 227 1.94 5.25 -7.21
C ASN A 227 2.74 5.02 -8.49
N ILE A 228 2.61 5.92 -9.47
CA ILE A 228 3.26 5.84 -10.78
C ILE A 228 4.78 5.74 -10.66
N HIS A 229 5.40 6.43 -9.70
CA HIS A 229 6.85 6.38 -9.51
C HIS A 229 7.35 5.06 -8.95
N GLU A 230 6.54 4.35 -8.16
CA GLU A 230 6.86 2.98 -7.73
C GLU A 230 6.73 2.00 -8.90
N VAL A 231 5.66 2.12 -9.69
CA VAL A 231 5.48 1.33 -10.91
C VAL A 231 6.67 1.54 -11.85
N HIS A 232 7.09 2.80 -12.07
CA HIS A 232 8.27 3.10 -12.88
C HIS A 232 9.55 2.42 -12.35
N ARG A 233 9.81 2.51 -11.05
CA ARG A 233 11.03 1.93 -10.45
C ARG A 233 11.05 0.41 -10.50
N THR A 234 9.88 -0.22 -10.42
CA THR A 234 9.76 -1.68 -10.34
C THR A 234 9.62 -2.32 -11.71
N LEU A 235 8.73 -1.79 -12.56
CA LEU A 235 8.36 -2.37 -13.84
C LEU A 235 8.86 -1.59 -15.06
N GLY A 236 9.41 -0.39 -14.84
CA GLY A 236 9.96 0.47 -15.89
C GLY A 236 8.99 1.48 -16.46
N ILE A 237 9.47 2.27 -17.46
CA ILE A 237 8.77 3.46 -17.97
C ILE A 237 7.50 3.13 -18.76
N GLU A 238 7.48 2.01 -19.48
CA GLU A 238 6.30 1.60 -20.26
C GLU A 238 5.14 1.21 -19.35
N ALA A 239 5.42 0.54 -18.24
CA ALA A 239 4.40 0.22 -17.24
C ALA A 239 3.89 1.49 -16.55
N ALA A 240 4.76 2.46 -16.26
CA ALA A 240 4.36 3.75 -15.71
C ALA A 240 3.49 4.55 -16.69
N ARG A 241 3.81 4.50 -18.00
CA ARG A 241 2.98 5.10 -19.04
C ARG A 241 1.56 4.53 -19.04
N GLU A 242 1.43 3.20 -19.00
CA GLU A 242 0.12 2.55 -18.95
C GLU A 242 -0.61 2.87 -17.65
N ALA A 243 0.09 2.84 -16.51
CA ALA A 243 -0.48 3.22 -15.22
C ALA A 243 -1.03 4.67 -15.20
N ILE A 244 -0.38 5.63 -15.88
CA ILE A 244 -0.92 7.00 -16.02
C ILE A 244 -2.23 6.99 -16.79
N ILE A 245 -2.32 6.22 -17.87
CA ILE A 245 -3.52 6.14 -18.71
C ILE A 245 -4.66 5.50 -17.91
N ASP A 246 -4.42 4.35 -17.30
CA ASP A 246 -5.42 3.59 -16.56
C ASP A 246 -5.94 4.36 -15.35
N GLU A 247 -5.06 4.91 -14.52
CA GLU A 247 -5.43 5.71 -13.36
C GLU A 247 -6.25 6.95 -13.74
N THR A 248 -5.85 7.62 -14.84
CA THR A 248 -6.60 8.79 -15.33
C THR A 248 -7.98 8.37 -15.84
N MET A 249 -8.07 7.28 -16.60
CA MET A 249 -9.36 6.74 -17.09
C MET A 249 -10.25 6.31 -15.94
N ASN A 250 -9.70 5.62 -14.93
CA ASN A 250 -10.45 5.18 -13.76
C ASN A 250 -10.98 6.38 -12.98
N THR A 251 -10.14 7.40 -12.75
CA THR A 251 -10.56 8.64 -12.09
C THR A 251 -11.70 9.33 -12.83
N LEU A 252 -11.69 9.33 -14.15
CA LEU A 252 -12.78 9.90 -14.97
C LEU A 252 -14.04 9.05 -14.90
N ARG A 253 -13.92 7.72 -15.01
CA ARG A 253 -15.06 6.77 -14.95
C ARG A 253 -15.78 6.81 -13.61
N GLU A 254 -15.04 6.87 -12.52
CA GLU A 254 -15.59 7.01 -11.17
C GLU A 254 -16.47 8.25 -11.00
N GLN A 255 -16.22 9.29 -11.79
CA GLN A 255 -17.01 10.51 -11.83
C GLN A 255 -18.12 10.50 -12.90
N GLY A 256 -18.33 9.35 -13.58
CA GLY A 256 -19.33 9.21 -14.65
C GLY A 256 -18.97 9.95 -15.93
N LEU A 257 -17.69 10.18 -16.19
CA LEU A 257 -17.16 10.93 -17.33
C LEU A 257 -16.46 10.00 -18.34
N ASP A 258 -17.20 9.00 -18.83
CA ASP A 258 -16.69 7.95 -19.72
C ASP A 258 -16.41 8.41 -21.16
N ASP A 259 -16.89 9.61 -21.55
CA ASP A 259 -16.84 10.09 -22.92
C ASP A 259 -15.46 10.59 -23.38
N VAL A 260 -14.48 10.66 -22.48
CA VAL A 260 -13.14 11.13 -22.82
C VAL A 260 -12.40 10.09 -23.65
N ASN A 261 -11.99 10.48 -24.87
CA ASN A 261 -11.26 9.56 -25.73
C ASN A 261 -9.86 9.28 -25.18
N VAL A 262 -9.55 8.00 -24.96
CA VAL A 262 -8.26 7.54 -24.43
C VAL A 262 -7.04 8.06 -25.19
N ARG A 263 -7.16 8.40 -26.48
CA ARG A 263 -6.05 8.94 -27.28
C ARG A 263 -5.52 10.29 -26.76
N HIS A 264 -6.37 11.09 -26.12
CA HIS A 264 -5.92 12.34 -25.49
C HIS A 264 -5.05 12.05 -24.26
N LEU A 265 -5.40 11.02 -23.48
CA LEU A 265 -4.64 10.58 -22.34
C LEU A 265 -3.32 9.94 -22.79
N MET A 266 -3.35 9.10 -23.84
CA MET A 266 -2.15 8.50 -24.42
C MET A 266 -1.14 9.56 -24.85
N LEU A 267 -1.59 10.65 -25.51
CA LEU A 267 -0.71 11.73 -25.93
C LEU A 267 -0.01 12.40 -24.74
N VAL A 268 -0.74 12.65 -23.66
CA VAL A 268 -0.18 13.24 -22.43
C VAL A 268 0.80 12.28 -21.76
N ALA A 269 0.42 11.01 -21.59
CA ALA A 269 1.28 9.98 -21.02
C ALA A 269 2.56 9.79 -21.84
N ASP A 270 2.49 9.78 -23.18
CA ASP A 270 3.64 9.69 -24.08
C ASP A 270 4.61 10.85 -23.85
N ILE A 271 4.10 12.08 -23.71
CA ILE A 271 4.94 13.26 -23.44
C ILE A 271 5.58 13.18 -22.06
N MET A 272 4.81 12.78 -21.04
CA MET A 272 5.33 12.65 -19.66
C MET A 272 6.44 11.60 -19.55
N THR A 273 6.39 10.55 -20.37
CA THR A 273 7.34 9.41 -20.31
C THR A 273 8.43 9.45 -21.39
N THR A 274 8.41 10.45 -22.29
CA THR A 274 9.35 10.54 -23.44
C THR A 274 10.82 10.54 -23.03
N THR A 275 11.16 11.09 -21.88
CA THR A 275 12.54 11.16 -21.40
C THR A 275 13.04 9.86 -20.77
N GLY A 276 12.15 8.90 -20.51
CA GLY A 276 12.46 7.63 -19.83
C GLY A 276 12.70 7.79 -18.33
N THR A 277 12.29 8.91 -17.75
CA THR A 277 12.45 9.24 -16.33
C THR A 277 11.15 9.76 -15.74
#